data_a3f1061535c7496a328c6e3037a1dd3e
#
_entry.id   a3f1061535c7496a328c6e3037a1dd3e
#
_cell.length_a   1.000
_cell.length_b   1.000
_cell.length_c   1.000
_cell.angle_alpha   90.00
_cell.angle_beta   90.00
_cell.angle_gamma   90.00
#
_symmetry.space_group_name_H-M   'P 1'
#
loop_
_entity.id
_entity.type
_entity.pdbx_description
1 polymer ?
#
loop_
_entity_poly.entity_id
_entity_poly.type
_entity_poly.pdbx_seq_one_letter_code
_entity_poly.pdbx_strand_id
1 'polypeptide(L)'
;MQSKKIVLLNRPVGALKETDMGVFDETLSPLEPGEVLLQVEHLSVDAFIRTTFDEGAFHGTAGLGQAVMALGTARVVDSRFDGLNQGDAV
;
A
#
# COMPACT_ATOMS: atom_id res chain seq x y z
N MET A 1 -0.10 -3.39 -16.76
CA MET A 1 -0.92 -4.09 -15.77
C MET A 1 -1.64 -3.07 -14.89
N GLN A 2 -2.91 -3.29 -14.65
CA GLN A 2 -3.72 -2.40 -13.82
C GLN A 2 -3.70 -2.85 -12.37
N SER A 3 -3.69 -1.89 -11.46
CA SER A 3 -3.76 -2.12 -10.02
C SER A 3 -4.72 -1.12 -9.39
N LYS A 4 -5.16 -1.41 -8.17
CA LYS A 4 -5.97 -0.48 -7.37
C LYS A 4 -5.19 -0.08 -6.12
N LYS A 5 -5.32 1.17 -5.72
CA LYS A 5 -4.72 1.68 -4.49
C LYS A 5 -5.74 2.46 -3.68
N ILE A 6 -5.59 2.41 -2.37
CA ILE A 6 -6.37 3.23 -1.44
C ILE A 6 -5.51 4.44 -1.08
N VAL A 7 -6.08 5.63 -1.24
CA VAL A 7 -5.39 6.90 -1.10
C VAL A 7 -6.04 7.70 0.02
N LEU A 8 -5.22 8.33 0.85
CA LEU A 8 -5.71 9.25 1.89
C LEU A 8 -6.03 10.60 1.24
N LEU A 9 -7.29 11.01 1.32
CA LEU A 9 -7.78 12.26 0.74
C LEU A 9 -7.81 13.40 1.75
N ASN A 10 -8.17 13.10 2.99
CA ASN A 10 -8.27 14.07 4.07
C ASN A 10 -7.70 13.48 5.35
N ARG A 11 -7.08 14.31 6.19
CA ARG A 11 -6.71 13.87 7.53
C ARG A 11 -7.95 13.81 8.39
N PRO A 12 -8.30 12.64 8.98
CA PRO A 12 -9.51 12.51 9.76
C PRO A 12 -9.43 13.33 11.04
N VAL A 13 -10.57 13.91 11.42
CA VAL A 13 -10.73 14.60 12.69
C VAL A 13 -11.62 13.71 13.55
N GLY A 14 -11.03 13.10 14.59
CA GLY A 14 -11.74 12.10 15.40
C GLY A 14 -11.85 10.77 14.65
N ALA A 15 -13.07 10.23 14.54
CA ALA A 15 -13.30 8.95 13.86
C ALA A 15 -13.02 9.05 12.35
N LEU A 16 -12.41 7.99 11.81
CA LEU A 16 -12.19 7.85 10.37
C LEU A 16 -13.53 7.74 9.64
N LYS A 17 -13.67 8.47 8.54
CA LYS A 17 -14.85 8.44 7.67
C LYS A 17 -14.48 7.86 6.31
N GLU A 18 -15.47 7.28 5.63
CA GLU A 18 -15.26 6.76 4.27
C GLU A 18 -14.77 7.84 3.30
N THR A 19 -15.21 9.08 3.48
CA THR A 19 -14.81 10.21 2.64
C THR A 19 -13.36 10.65 2.85
N ASP A 20 -12.68 10.15 3.88
CA ASP A 20 -11.27 10.45 4.13
C ASP A 20 -10.33 9.65 3.22
N MET A 21 -10.84 8.61 2.56
CA MET A 21 -10.09 7.74 1.66
C MET A 21 -10.81 7.55 0.33
N GLY A 22 -10.07 7.16 -0.69
CA GLY A 22 -10.61 6.82 -1.98
C GLY A 22 -9.86 5.66 -2.62
N VAL A 23 -10.55 4.90 -3.47
CA VAL A 23 -9.94 3.81 -4.26
C VAL A 23 -9.70 4.33 -5.68
N PHE A 24 -8.46 4.21 -6.15
CA PHE A 24 -8.06 4.69 -7.48
C PHE A 24 -7.39 3.58 -8.26
N ASP A 25 -7.61 3.58 -9.58
CA ASP A 25 -6.90 2.70 -10.49
C ASP A 25 -5.53 3.27 -10.80
N GLU A 26 -4.57 2.38 -10.99
CA GLU A 26 -3.20 2.74 -11.32
C GLU A 26 -2.67 1.79 -12.39
N THR A 27 -2.00 2.33 -13.40
CA THR A 27 -1.28 1.53 -14.38
C THR A 27 0.16 1.36 -13.90
N LEU A 28 0.57 0.10 -13.71
CA LEU A 28 1.93 -0.20 -13.26
C LEU A 28 2.90 -0.16 -14.44
N SER A 29 4.05 0.47 -14.20
CA SER A 29 5.15 0.49 -15.17
C SER A 29 5.84 -0.89 -15.22
N PRO A 30 6.56 -1.23 -16.31
CA PRO A 30 7.38 -2.43 -16.35
C PRO A 30 8.41 -2.44 -15.21
N LEU A 31 8.77 -3.65 -14.75
CA LEU A 31 9.74 -3.81 -13.68
C LEU A 31 11.12 -3.29 -14.07
N GLU A 32 11.74 -2.54 -13.17
CA GLU A 32 13.13 -2.14 -13.26
C GLU A 32 14.02 -3.12 -12.48
N PRO A 33 15.36 -3.12 -12.73
CA PRO A 33 16.27 -3.98 -11.97
C PRO A 33 16.11 -3.77 -10.45
N GLY A 34 16.02 -4.87 -9.72
CA GLY A 34 15.82 -4.85 -8.26
C GLY A 34 14.37 -4.80 -7.81
N GLU A 35 13.42 -4.67 -8.73
CA GLU A 35 12.00 -4.61 -8.40
C GLU A 35 11.33 -5.98 -8.49
N VAL A 36 10.22 -6.13 -7.77
CA VAL A 36 9.40 -7.33 -7.74
C VAL A 36 7.94 -6.94 -7.89
N LEU A 37 7.20 -7.65 -8.74
CA LEU A 37 5.76 -7.49 -8.87
C LEU A 37 5.05 -8.49 -7.97
N LEU A 38 4.19 -7.98 -7.09
CA LEU A 38 3.48 -8.80 -6.10
C LEU A 38 1.97 -8.80 -6.39
N GLN A 39 1.36 -9.96 -6.21
CA GLN A 39 -0.10 -10.09 -6.09
C GLN A 39 -0.43 -10.13 -4.60
N VAL A 40 -1.04 -9.08 -4.08
CA VAL A 40 -1.43 -9.01 -2.68
C VAL A 40 -2.53 -10.03 -2.40
N GLU A 41 -2.35 -10.84 -1.37
CA GLU A 41 -3.32 -11.86 -0.98
C GLU A 41 -4.10 -11.45 0.27
N HIS A 42 -3.42 -10.82 1.24
CA HIS A 42 -4.03 -10.38 2.50
C HIS A 42 -3.48 -9.02 2.89
N LEU A 43 -4.32 -8.20 3.48
CA LEU A 43 -3.93 -6.93 4.09
C LEU A 43 -4.33 -6.95 5.55
N SER A 44 -3.45 -6.43 6.42
CA SER A 44 -3.79 -6.23 7.81
C SER A 44 -4.62 -4.96 7.99
N VAL A 45 -5.53 -4.99 8.97
CA VAL A 45 -6.29 -3.81 9.38
C VAL A 45 -5.96 -3.59 10.85
N ASP A 46 -5.02 -2.69 11.11
CA ASP A 46 -4.44 -2.48 12.43
C ASP A 46 -4.66 -1.05 12.90
N ALA A 47 -4.75 -0.87 14.21
CA ALA A 47 -4.94 0.44 14.81
C ALA A 47 -3.81 1.42 14.47
N PHE A 48 -2.57 0.93 14.28
CA PHE A 48 -1.45 1.81 13.96
C PHE A 48 -1.63 2.50 12.59
N ILE A 49 -2.35 1.89 11.66
CA ILE A 49 -2.60 2.47 10.33
C ILE A 49 -3.33 3.81 10.49
N ARG A 50 -4.31 3.87 11.39
CA ARG A 50 -5.03 5.12 11.67
C ARG A 50 -4.09 6.21 12.17
N THR A 51 -3.07 5.87 12.97
CA THR A 51 -2.11 6.85 13.48
C THR A 51 -1.27 7.48 12.38
N THR A 52 -1.04 6.79 11.27
CA THR A 52 -0.28 7.34 10.13
C THR A 52 -1.04 8.43 9.40
N PHE A 53 -2.35 8.58 9.64
CA PHE A 53 -3.18 9.60 8.99
C PHE A 53 -3.06 10.98 9.65
N ASP A 54 -2.42 11.05 10.81
CA ASP A 54 -2.17 12.30 11.53
C ASP A 54 -0.77 12.81 11.23
N GLU A 55 -0.58 14.12 11.21
CA GLU A 55 0.72 14.71 11.05
C GLU A 55 1.59 14.42 12.27
N GLY A 56 2.89 14.10 12.03
CA GLY A 56 3.84 13.82 13.09
C GLY A 56 3.63 12.51 13.81
N ALA A 57 2.93 11.55 13.19
CA ALA A 57 2.68 10.24 13.79
C ALA A 57 3.99 9.48 14.05
N PHE A 58 4.02 8.73 15.14
CA PHE A 58 5.21 7.99 15.60
C PHE A 58 5.69 6.96 14.55
N HIS A 59 4.77 6.28 13.87
CA HIS A 59 5.08 5.25 12.87
C HIS A 59 5.24 5.81 11.45
N GLY A 60 5.33 7.11 11.32
CA GLY A 60 5.37 7.80 10.03
C GLY A 60 4.02 8.39 9.67
N THR A 61 4.00 9.25 8.68
CA THR A 61 2.82 9.99 8.27
C THR A 61 2.49 9.67 6.81
N ALA A 62 1.24 9.27 6.55
CA ALA A 62 0.76 9.11 5.19
C ALA A 62 0.58 10.48 4.53
N GLY A 63 1.06 10.62 3.31
CA GLY A 63 0.84 11.84 2.53
C GLY A 63 -0.58 11.90 1.96
N LEU A 64 -1.15 13.09 1.91
CA LEU A 64 -2.43 13.29 1.22
C LEU A 64 -2.23 13.04 -0.28
N GLY A 65 -3.17 12.32 -0.89
CA GLY A 65 -3.06 11.91 -2.30
C GLY A 65 -2.14 10.72 -2.54
N GLN A 66 -1.53 10.15 -1.50
CA GLN A 66 -0.65 8.99 -1.59
C GLN A 66 -1.31 7.74 -1.03
N ALA A 67 -0.80 6.58 -1.46
CA ALA A 67 -1.33 5.30 -1.01
C ALA A 67 -1.19 5.14 0.51
N VAL A 68 -2.23 4.58 1.13
CA VAL A 68 -2.26 4.28 2.56
C VAL A 68 -1.30 3.10 2.84
N MET A 69 -0.52 3.21 3.92
CA MET A 69 0.37 2.15 4.36
C MET A 69 -0.42 1.02 5.01
N ALA A 70 -0.06 -0.21 4.69
CA ALA A 70 -0.58 -1.40 5.36
C ALA A 70 0.45 -2.52 5.28
N LEU A 71 0.36 -3.47 6.18
CA LEU A 71 1.11 -4.71 6.11
C LEU A 71 0.25 -5.78 5.46
N GLY A 72 0.88 -6.76 4.85
CA GLY A 72 0.12 -7.82 4.20
C GLY A 72 0.98 -8.97 3.77
N THR A 73 0.33 -9.94 3.16
CA THR A 73 0.99 -11.07 2.51
C THR A 73 0.72 -11.03 1.02
N ALA A 74 1.65 -11.53 0.24
CA ALA A 74 1.57 -11.50 -1.20
C ALA A 74 2.32 -12.67 -1.82
N ARG A 75 2.10 -12.86 -3.11
CA ARG A 75 2.84 -13.84 -3.92
C ARG A 75 3.56 -13.12 -5.04
N VAL A 76 4.78 -13.54 -5.30
CA VAL A 76 5.60 -12.95 -6.37
C VAL A 76 5.02 -13.39 -7.71
N VAL A 77 4.63 -12.43 -8.55
CA VAL A 77 4.12 -12.64 -9.91
C VAL A 77 5.27 -12.59 -10.89
N ASP A 78 6.17 -11.62 -10.74
CA ASP A 78 7.35 -11.45 -11.56
C ASP A 78 8.44 -10.80 -10.72
N SER A 79 9.71 -11.07 -11.05
CA SER A 79 10.82 -10.59 -10.25
C SER A 79 12.02 -10.23 -11.10
N ARG A 80 12.62 -9.09 -10.79
CA ARG A 80 13.94 -8.68 -11.27
C ARG A 80 14.91 -8.50 -10.10
N PHE A 81 14.68 -9.23 -9.03
CA PHE A 81 15.49 -9.25 -7.82
C PHE A 81 15.93 -10.69 -7.52
N ASP A 82 17.22 -10.90 -7.29
CA ASP A 82 17.81 -12.24 -7.13
C ASP A 82 17.31 -13.01 -5.90
N GLY A 83 16.87 -12.30 -4.86
CA GLY A 83 16.41 -12.93 -3.62
C GLY A 83 14.98 -13.47 -3.63
N LEU A 84 14.20 -13.14 -4.66
CA LEU A 84 12.80 -13.54 -4.77
C LEU A 84 12.52 -14.05 -6.17
N ASN A 85 11.77 -15.16 -6.26
CA ASN A 85 11.41 -15.80 -7.53
C ASN A 85 9.90 -15.85 -7.68
N GLN A 86 9.44 -15.96 -8.94
CA GLN A 86 8.03 -16.13 -9.27
C GLN A 86 7.43 -17.30 -8.46
N GLY A 87 6.30 -17.05 -7.82
CA GLY A 87 5.60 -18.04 -6.99
C GLY A 87 5.94 -17.99 -5.51
N ASP A 88 6.98 -17.24 -5.11
CA ASP A 88 7.35 -17.12 -3.70
C ASP A 88 6.27 -16.39 -2.91
N ALA A 89 6.06 -16.82 -1.67
CA ALA A 89 5.20 -16.13 -0.70
C ALA A 89 6.04 -15.12 0.10
N VAL A 90 5.49 -13.95 0.32
CA VAL A 90 6.14 -12.89 1.09
C VAL A 90 5.19 -12.27 2.10
#